data_c6b9d34f66d311ee5c3b556da61d9366
#
_entry.id   c6b9d34f66d311ee5c3b556da61d9366
#
_cell.length_a   1.000
_cell.length_b   1.000
_cell.length_c   1.000
_cell.angle_alpha   90.00
_cell.angle_beta   90.00
_cell.angle_gamma   90.00
#
_symmetry.space_group_name_H-M   'P 1'
#
loop_
_entity.id
_entity.type
_entity.pdbx_description
1 polymer ?
#
loop_
_entity_poly.entity_id
_entity_poly.type
_entity_poly.pdbx_seq_one_letter_code
_entity_poly.pdbx_strand_id
1 'polypeptide(L)'
;MSFDARPLTAPVDPAAVRDHARRMRANGEGMSVRSVIVIIVFAVMALFFLGTFGSVVAGFVTALTGDGGWGAIGGIIPLLAFAAIGIAVGFALRGMLRSSAERRYRLDAFARANHMHYIPSITNPPLPGMIFSQGSSRKASDLVRGDRPRFVEFGNHRYTTGSGKNRKTHEWGYV
;
A
#
# COMPACT_ATOMS: atom_id res chain seq x y z
N MET A 1 -4.66 -19.52 27.98
CA MET A 1 -5.10 -19.69 26.58
C MET A 1 -3.86 -19.83 25.74
N SER A 2 -3.79 -20.85 24.91
CA SER A 2 -2.72 -21.01 23.92
C SER A 2 -3.30 -20.74 22.54
N PHE A 3 -2.79 -19.73 21.84
CA PHE A 3 -3.17 -19.46 20.45
C PHE A 3 -2.38 -20.37 19.50
N ASP A 4 -3.04 -20.83 18.45
CA ASP A 4 -2.36 -21.50 17.33
C ASP A 4 -1.72 -20.46 16.43
N ALA A 5 -0.42 -20.26 16.56
CA ALA A 5 0.36 -19.31 15.78
C ALA A 5 0.89 -19.88 14.45
N ARG A 6 0.71 -21.18 14.19
CA ARG A 6 1.22 -21.84 12.96
C ARG A 6 0.82 -21.14 11.66
N PRO A 7 -0.42 -20.64 11.50
CA PRO A 7 -0.82 -19.95 10.25
C PRO A 7 -0.01 -18.68 9.95
N LEU A 8 0.61 -18.06 10.95
CA LEU A 8 1.42 -16.83 10.75
C LEU A 8 2.78 -17.12 10.10
N THR A 9 3.33 -18.34 10.32
CA THR A 9 4.69 -18.69 9.88
C THR A 9 4.71 -19.80 8.81
N ALA A 10 3.61 -20.52 8.63
CA ALA A 10 3.52 -21.60 7.65
C ALA A 10 3.79 -21.09 6.21
N PRO A 11 4.40 -21.93 5.36
CA PRO A 11 4.51 -21.59 3.94
C PRO A 11 3.12 -21.42 3.33
N VAL A 12 2.97 -20.41 2.47
CA VAL A 12 1.67 -20.04 1.90
C VAL A 12 1.67 -20.29 0.40
N ASP A 13 0.63 -20.96 -0.10
CA ASP A 13 0.41 -21.12 -1.53
C ASP A 13 0.03 -19.77 -2.16
N PRO A 14 0.80 -19.29 -3.17
CA PRO A 14 0.49 -18.04 -3.88
C PRO A 14 -0.89 -18.05 -4.57
N ALA A 15 -1.43 -19.21 -4.94
CA ALA A 15 -2.76 -19.31 -5.54
C ALA A 15 -3.84 -19.02 -4.48
N ALA A 16 -3.73 -19.62 -3.29
CA ALA A 16 -4.64 -19.37 -2.17
C ALA A 16 -4.66 -17.89 -1.74
N VAL A 17 -3.50 -17.23 -1.73
CA VAL A 17 -3.40 -15.78 -1.44
C VAL A 17 -4.16 -14.96 -2.48
N ARG A 18 -4.00 -15.28 -3.78
CA ARG A 18 -4.71 -14.57 -4.85
C ARG A 18 -6.23 -14.73 -4.75
N ASP A 19 -6.70 -15.93 -4.49
CA ASP A 19 -8.12 -16.21 -4.36
C ASP A 19 -8.73 -15.57 -3.12
N HIS A 20 -8.02 -15.57 -2.00
CA HIS A 20 -8.39 -14.81 -0.81
C HIS A 20 -8.49 -13.30 -1.12
N ALA A 21 -7.48 -12.73 -1.77
CA ALA A 21 -7.47 -11.32 -2.15
C ALA A 21 -8.62 -10.95 -3.10
N ARG A 22 -9.03 -11.85 -4.00
CA ARG A 22 -10.21 -11.68 -4.87
C ARG A 22 -11.49 -11.65 -4.06
N ARG A 23 -11.68 -12.59 -3.13
CA ARG A 23 -12.86 -12.64 -2.25
C ARG A 23 -12.98 -11.38 -1.39
N MET A 24 -11.87 -10.94 -0.78
CA MET A 24 -11.84 -9.71 0.02
C MET A 24 -12.23 -8.47 -0.79
N ARG A 25 -11.78 -8.40 -2.06
CA ARG A 25 -12.18 -7.30 -2.97
C ARG A 25 -13.67 -7.35 -3.33
N ALA A 26 -14.20 -8.54 -3.59
CA ALA A 26 -15.62 -8.74 -3.89
C ALA A 26 -16.51 -8.30 -2.72
N ASN A 27 -16.05 -8.48 -1.48
CA ASN A 27 -16.74 -8.04 -0.26
C ASN A 27 -16.50 -6.56 0.08
N GLY A 28 -15.78 -5.80 -0.76
CA GLY A 28 -15.47 -4.38 -0.48
C GLY A 28 -14.36 -4.16 0.56
N GLU A 29 -13.74 -5.22 1.04
CA GLU A 29 -12.73 -5.19 2.12
C GLU A 29 -11.28 -5.06 1.61
N GLY A 30 -11.11 -4.94 0.29
CA GLY A 30 -9.82 -4.78 -0.38
C GLY A 30 -9.27 -3.35 -0.31
N MET A 31 -8.04 -3.17 -0.79
CA MET A 31 -7.52 -1.84 -1.09
C MET A 31 -8.43 -1.19 -2.14
N SER A 32 -8.92 0.03 -1.86
CA SER A 32 -9.89 0.66 -2.75
C SER A 32 -9.28 0.80 -4.15
N VAL A 33 -10.04 0.46 -5.17
CA VAL A 33 -9.65 0.65 -6.59
C VAL A 33 -9.22 2.10 -6.81
N ARG A 34 -9.87 3.04 -6.11
CA ARG A 34 -9.55 4.47 -6.14
C ARG A 34 -8.10 4.74 -5.71
N SER A 35 -7.59 4.10 -4.65
CA SER A 35 -6.20 4.27 -4.19
C SER A 35 -5.20 3.73 -5.21
N VAL A 36 -5.51 2.62 -5.86
CA VAL A 36 -4.68 2.04 -6.93
C VAL A 36 -4.67 2.95 -8.15
N ILE A 37 -5.82 3.48 -8.56
CA ILE A 37 -5.94 4.42 -9.68
C ILE A 37 -5.14 5.69 -9.38
N VAL A 38 -5.26 6.26 -8.19
CA VAL A 38 -4.50 7.46 -7.80
C VAL A 38 -3.00 7.21 -7.91
N ILE A 39 -2.50 6.09 -7.42
CA ILE A 39 -1.07 5.74 -7.53
C ILE A 39 -0.64 5.63 -9.01
N ILE A 40 -1.45 4.96 -9.84
CA ILE A 40 -1.18 4.82 -11.28
C ILE A 40 -1.16 6.19 -11.96
N VAL A 41 -2.15 7.05 -11.69
CA VAL A 41 -2.23 8.39 -12.26
C VAL A 41 -1.01 9.23 -11.86
N PHE A 42 -0.60 9.20 -10.59
CA PHE A 42 0.61 9.90 -10.14
C PHE A 42 1.87 9.36 -10.81
N ALA A 43 1.99 8.05 -10.98
CA ALA A 43 3.12 7.45 -11.67
C ALA A 43 3.17 7.86 -13.15
N VAL A 44 2.03 7.84 -13.85
CA VAL A 44 1.93 8.27 -15.24
C VAL A 44 2.23 9.75 -15.39
N MET A 45 1.70 10.60 -14.51
CA MET A 45 2.02 12.05 -14.51
C MET A 45 3.51 12.29 -14.26
N ALA A 46 4.12 11.61 -13.30
CA ALA A 46 5.55 11.74 -13.05
C ALA A 46 6.38 11.34 -14.29
N LEU A 47 6.02 10.24 -14.95
CA LEU A 47 6.63 9.83 -16.20
C LEU A 47 6.46 10.88 -17.31
N PHE A 48 5.26 11.43 -17.47
CA PHE A 48 5.00 12.47 -18.47
C PHE A 48 5.84 13.73 -18.21
N PHE A 49 5.88 14.23 -16.98
CA PHE A 49 6.69 15.40 -16.61
C PHE A 49 8.19 15.17 -16.84
N LEU A 50 8.69 14.01 -16.45
CA LEU A 50 10.07 13.63 -16.70
C LEU A 50 10.36 13.60 -18.21
N GLY A 51 9.46 13.04 -19.07
CA GLY A 51 9.61 12.95 -20.52
C GLY A 51 9.68 14.30 -21.20
N THR A 52 8.75 15.17 -20.85
CA THR A 52 8.72 16.54 -21.38
C THR A 52 9.95 17.34 -20.95
N PHE A 53 10.38 17.24 -19.70
CA PHE A 53 11.59 17.89 -19.22
C PHE A 53 12.85 17.35 -19.92
N GLY A 54 12.96 16.04 -20.08
CA GLY A 54 14.08 15.41 -20.79
C GLY A 54 14.17 15.82 -22.26
N SER A 55 13.05 15.93 -22.96
CA SER A 55 13.02 16.38 -24.36
C SER A 55 13.41 17.85 -24.51
N VAL A 56 12.99 18.71 -23.58
CA VAL A 56 13.38 20.14 -23.56
C VAL A 56 14.89 20.28 -23.33
N VAL A 57 15.45 19.54 -22.37
CA VAL A 57 16.91 19.56 -22.12
C VAL A 57 17.68 19.03 -23.31
N ALA A 58 17.25 17.93 -23.93
CA ALA A 58 17.87 17.40 -25.14
C ALA A 58 17.83 18.40 -26.31
N GLY A 59 16.67 19.03 -26.53
CA GLY A 59 16.51 20.08 -27.55
C GLY A 59 17.43 21.29 -27.32
N PHE A 60 17.59 21.72 -26.07
CA PHE A 60 18.49 22.79 -25.70
C PHE A 60 19.96 22.45 -25.95
N VAL A 61 20.39 21.24 -25.58
CA VAL A 61 21.77 20.75 -25.83
C VAL A 61 22.06 20.67 -27.31
N THR A 62 21.15 20.15 -28.15
CA THR A 62 21.31 20.10 -29.60
C THR A 62 21.38 21.51 -30.25
N ALA A 63 20.61 22.46 -29.75
CA ALA A 63 20.64 23.84 -30.21
C ALA A 63 21.98 24.52 -29.88
N LEU A 64 22.62 24.20 -28.77
CA LEU A 64 23.92 24.75 -28.38
C LEU A 64 25.10 24.12 -29.11
N THR A 65 25.02 22.83 -29.42
CA THR A 65 26.17 22.09 -29.99
C THR A 65 26.20 22.13 -31.53
N GLY A 66 25.11 22.48 -32.18
CA GLY A 66 25.01 22.53 -33.65
C GLY A 66 25.15 21.16 -34.33
N ASP A 67 25.21 20.10 -33.57
CA ASP A 67 25.59 18.75 -34.01
C ASP A 67 24.36 17.85 -34.13
N GLY A 68 23.83 17.73 -35.36
CA GLY A 68 22.61 16.95 -35.60
C GLY A 68 22.66 15.43 -35.23
N GLY A 69 23.88 14.88 -35.07
CA GLY A 69 24.08 13.50 -34.68
C GLY A 69 23.79 13.21 -33.20
N TRP A 70 24.12 14.14 -32.33
CA TRP A 70 23.87 14.00 -30.88
C TRP A 70 22.39 14.20 -30.52
N GLY A 71 21.59 14.81 -31.36
CA GLY A 71 20.14 14.99 -31.14
C GLY A 71 19.37 13.69 -31.07
N ALA A 72 19.72 12.70 -31.87
CA ALA A 72 19.11 11.38 -31.86
C ALA A 72 19.46 10.61 -30.57
N ILE A 73 20.74 10.66 -30.14
CA ILE A 73 21.19 10.01 -28.91
C ILE A 73 20.61 10.71 -27.68
N GLY A 74 20.54 12.06 -27.68
CA GLY A 74 19.94 12.84 -26.61
C GLY A 74 18.45 12.56 -26.38
N GLY A 75 17.72 12.13 -27.41
CA GLY A 75 16.30 11.71 -27.28
C GLY A 75 16.12 10.28 -26.78
N ILE A 76 17.03 9.35 -27.13
CA ILE A 76 16.94 7.93 -26.78
C ILE A 76 17.27 7.70 -25.30
N ILE A 77 18.25 8.36 -24.75
CA ILE A 77 18.69 8.18 -23.35
C ILE A 77 17.57 8.52 -22.35
N PRO A 78 16.87 9.65 -22.42
CA PRO A 78 15.70 9.92 -21.59
C PRO A 78 14.62 8.86 -21.75
N LEU A 79 14.30 8.42 -22.96
CA LEU A 79 13.28 7.40 -23.23
C LEU A 79 13.59 6.08 -22.52
N LEU A 80 14.84 5.61 -22.60
CA LEU A 80 15.29 4.40 -21.93
C LEU A 80 15.26 4.56 -20.40
N ALA A 81 15.65 5.71 -19.87
CA ALA A 81 15.58 6.01 -18.44
C ALA A 81 14.12 5.97 -17.94
N PHE A 82 13.18 6.49 -18.72
CA PHE A 82 11.74 6.44 -18.41
C PHE A 82 11.20 5.02 -18.40
N ALA A 83 11.55 4.24 -19.41
CA ALA A 83 11.16 2.83 -19.48
C ALA A 83 11.67 2.07 -18.25
N ALA A 84 12.93 2.28 -17.87
CA ALA A 84 13.55 1.65 -16.71
C ALA A 84 12.86 2.05 -15.40
N ILE A 85 12.55 3.34 -15.21
CA ILE A 85 11.83 3.83 -14.03
C ILE A 85 10.41 3.24 -13.99
N GLY A 86 9.70 3.24 -15.11
CA GLY A 86 8.35 2.66 -15.21
C GLY A 86 8.32 1.18 -14.81
N ILE A 87 9.29 0.41 -15.30
CA ILE A 87 9.47 -1.00 -14.96
C ILE A 87 9.78 -1.16 -13.46
N ALA A 88 10.70 -0.38 -12.92
CA ALA A 88 11.08 -0.43 -11.50
C ALA A 88 9.90 -0.10 -10.58
N VAL A 89 9.12 0.95 -10.89
CA VAL A 89 7.89 1.30 -10.17
C VAL A 89 6.85 0.18 -10.26
N GLY A 90 6.67 -0.43 -11.44
CA GLY A 90 5.77 -1.56 -11.63
C GLY A 90 6.14 -2.77 -10.75
N PHE A 91 7.42 -3.11 -10.68
CA PHE A 91 7.92 -4.19 -9.81
C PHE A 91 7.76 -3.84 -8.32
N ALA A 92 8.06 -2.62 -7.90
CA ALA A 92 7.89 -2.17 -6.52
C ALA A 92 6.43 -2.23 -6.08
N LEU A 93 5.51 -1.71 -6.89
CA LEU A 93 4.06 -1.79 -6.63
C LEU A 93 3.57 -3.23 -6.54
N ARG A 94 4.00 -4.10 -7.46
CA ARG A 94 3.64 -5.52 -7.43
C ARG A 94 4.14 -6.20 -6.16
N GLY A 95 5.37 -5.90 -5.72
CA GLY A 95 5.94 -6.41 -4.47
C GLY A 95 5.13 -5.97 -3.25
N MET A 96 4.81 -4.69 -3.14
CA MET A 96 4.00 -4.14 -2.03
C MET A 96 2.59 -4.74 -1.98
N LEU A 97 1.94 -4.89 -3.13
CA LEU A 97 0.60 -5.48 -3.21
C LEU A 97 0.61 -6.96 -2.80
N ARG A 98 1.63 -7.70 -3.22
CA ARG A 98 1.79 -9.12 -2.87
C ARG A 98 2.04 -9.30 -1.38
N SER A 99 2.97 -8.55 -0.79
CA SER A 99 3.27 -8.60 0.64
C SER A 99 2.05 -8.27 1.50
N SER A 100 1.28 -7.24 1.12
CA SER A 100 0.05 -6.88 1.83
C SER A 100 -1.03 -7.97 1.73
N ALA A 101 -1.17 -8.62 0.59
CA ALA A 101 -2.15 -9.69 0.39
C ALA A 101 -1.78 -10.94 1.20
N GLU A 102 -0.51 -11.32 1.22
CA GLU A 102 -0.01 -12.44 2.01
C GLU A 102 -0.20 -12.20 3.52
N ARG A 103 0.14 -11.02 4.02
CA ARG A 103 -0.08 -10.66 5.43
C ARG A 103 -1.56 -10.79 5.82
N ARG A 104 -2.48 -10.27 5.01
CA ARG A 104 -3.92 -10.38 5.27
C ARG A 104 -4.40 -11.82 5.25
N TYR A 105 -3.91 -12.63 4.32
CA TYR A 105 -4.21 -14.06 4.26
C TYR A 105 -3.76 -14.78 5.54
N ARG A 106 -2.54 -14.52 6.02
CA ARG A 106 -1.99 -15.11 7.24
C ARG A 106 -2.81 -14.71 8.48
N LEU A 107 -3.19 -13.43 8.60
CA LEU A 107 -4.00 -12.94 9.71
C LEU A 107 -5.42 -13.52 9.70
N ASP A 108 -6.03 -13.64 8.54
CA ASP A 108 -7.34 -14.29 8.40
C ASP A 108 -7.27 -15.80 8.71
N ALA A 109 -6.22 -16.49 8.26
CA ALA A 109 -5.99 -17.89 8.59
C ALA A 109 -5.73 -18.08 10.11
N PHE A 110 -4.96 -17.20 10.74
CA PHE A 110 -4.74 -17.17 12.17
C PHE A 110 -6.04 -16.93 12.94
N ALA A 111 -6.84 -15.96 12.52
CA ALA A 111 -8.12 -15.68 13.15
C ALA A 111 -9.03 -16.91 13.12
N ARG A 112 -9.19 -17.55 11.96
CA ARG A 112 -10.00 -18.76 11.81
C ARG A 112 -9.50 -19.93 12.66
N ALA A 113 -8.19 -20.16 12.71
CA ALA A 113 -7.59 -21.24 13.52
C ALA A 113 -7.85 -21.05 15.03
N ASN A 114 -8.09 -19.83 15.47
CA ASN A 114 -8.33 -19.47 16.88
C ASN A 114 -9.79 -19.09 17.18
N HIS A 115 -10.73 -19.41 16.28
CA HIS A 115 -12.15 -19.05 16.42
C HIS A 115 -12.38 -17.54 16.59
N MET A 116 -11.57 -16.73 15.90
CA MET A 116 -11.63 -15.28 15.88
C MET A 116 -12.03 -14.78 14.49
N HIS A 117 -12.35 -13.49 14.37
CA HIS A 117 -12.69 -12.83 13.12
C HIS A 117 -11.59 -11.85 12.71
N TYR A 118 -11.19 -11.90 11.45
CA TYR A 118 -10.30 -10.92 10.86
C TYR A 118 -11.08 -9.81 10.19
N ILE A 119 -10.76 -8.55 10.51
CA ILE A 119 -11.36 -7.35 9.94
C ILE A 119 -10.22 -6.49 9.35
N PRO A 120 -10.20 -6.29 8.03
CA PRO A 120 -9.09 -5.59 7.35
C PRO A 120 -8.91 -4.14 7.78
N SER A 121 -10.02 -3.42 7.95
CA SER A 121 -9.96 -2.04 8.47
C SER A 121 -11.33 -1.51 8.87
N ILE A 122 -11.35 -0.65 9.89
CA ILE A 122 -12.51 0.12 10.33
C ILE A 122 -12.09 1.58 10.37
N THR A 123 -12.90 2.44 9.72
CA THR A 123 -12.74 3.90 9.82
C THR A 123 -13.52 4.40 11.04
N ASN A 124 -12.92 5.29 11.81
CA ASN A 124 -13.46 5.81 13.06
C ASN A 124 -13.92 4.69 14.01
N PRO A 125 -13.04 3.74 14.39
CA PRO A 125 -13.41 2.60 15.20
C PRO A 125 -13.96 3.08 16.56
N PRO A 126 -15.06 2.48 17.05
CA PRO A 126 -15.63 2.80 18.36
C PRO A 126 -14.87 2.05 19.48
N LEU A 127 -13.56 2.29 19.58
CA LEU A 127 -12.72 1.66 20.60
C LEU A 127 -12.84 2.43 21.91
N PRO A 128 -12.98 1.72 23.06
CA PRO A 128 -12.99 2.36 24.37
C PRO A 128 -11.62 2.91 24.72
N GLY A 129 -11.60 4.08 25.36
CA GLY A 129 -10.38 4.70 25.84
C GLY A 129 -10.06 6.03 25.14
N MET A 130 -9.51 6.97 25.93
CA MET A 130 -9.21 8.34 25.47
C MET A 130 -8.20 8.37 24.34
N ILE A 131 -7.26 7.43 24.28
CA ILE A 131 -6.24 7.36 23.23
C ILE A 131 -6.83 7.11 21.86
N PHE A 132 -7.93 6.36 21.76
CA PHE A 132 -8.62 6.04 20.50
C PHE A 132 -9.56 7.15 20.03
N SER A 133 -9.87 8.12 20.88
CA SER A 133 -10.70 9.28 20.54
C SER A 133 -9.90 10.48 20.04
N GLN A 134 -8.56 10.44 20.14
CA GLN A 134 -7.69 11.55 19.76
C GLN A 134 -7.55 11.70 18.24
N GLY A 135 -7.36 12.96 17.82
CA GLY A 135 -7.04 13.32 16.44
C GLY A 135 -8.16 13.10 15.43
N SER A 136 -7.80 13.23 14.17
CA SER A 136 -8.67 13.06 13.00
C SER A 136 -8.24 11.88 12.13
N SER A 137 -9.06 11.51 11.15
CA SER A 137 -8.77 10.41 10.20
C SER A 137 -8.38 9.10 10.90
N ARG A 138 -9.09 8.79 11.99
CA ARG A 138 -8.86 7.58 12.79
C ARG A 138 -9.20 6.34 11.99
N LYS A 139 -8.31 5.36 12.05
CA LYS A 139 -8.47 4.08 11.35
C LYS A 139 -7.84 2.97 12.19
N ALA A 140 -8.59 1.90 12.39
CA ALA A 140 -8.03 0.64 12.85
C ALA A 140 -7.83 -0.28 11.63
N SER A 141 -6.74 -1.04 11.62
CA SER A 141 -6.40 -1.95 10.52
C SER A 141 -5.82 -3.25 11.04
N ASP A 142 -6.01 -4.30 10.24
CA ASP A 142 -5.55 -5.65 10.56
C ASP A 142 -6.05 -6.15 11.93
N LEU A 143 -7.35 -5.93 12.20
CA LEU A 143 -7.97 -6.34 13.46
C LEU A 143 -8.24 -7.84 13.47
N VAL A 144 -7.88 -8.47 14.57
CA VAL A 144 -8.26 -9.84 14.90
C VAL A 144 -9.06 -9.78 16.20
N ARG A 145 -10.33 -10.17 16.14
CA ARG A 145 -11.29 -10.07 17.25
C ARG A 145 -11.86 -11.43 17.60
N GLY A 146 -11.88 -11.72 18.88
CA GLY A 146 -12.52 -12.91 19.45
C GLY A 146 -13.40 -12.53 20.64
N ASP A 147 -14.56 -13.19 20.76
CA ASP A 147 -15.55 -12.89 21.80
C ASP A 147 -15.56 -13.99 22.90
N ARG A 148 -14.94 -15.14 22.66
CA ARG A 148 -14.97 -16.28 23.57
C ARG A 148 -13.57 -16.80 23.91
N PRO A 149 -13.33 -17.20 25.16
CA PRO A 149 -14.15 -17.07 26.37
C PRO A 149 -14.12 -15.66 26.96
N ARG A 150 -13.28 -14.77 26.45
CA ARG A 150 -13.21 -13.35 26.77
C ARG A 150 -13.11 -12.56 25.48
N PHE A 151 -13.62 -11.35 25.50
CA PHE A 151 -13.35 -10.41 24.41
C PHE A 151 -11.84 -10.12 24.35
N VAL A 152 -11.25 -10.36 23.19
CA VAL A 152 -9.86 -10.03 22.88
C VAL A 152 -9.83 -9.43 21.50
N GLU A 153 -9.17 -8.29 21.36
CA GLU A 153 -8.96 -7.66 20.07
C GLU A 153 -7.53 -7.18 19.99
N PHE A 154 -6.86 -7.45 18.87
CA PHE A 154 -5.59 -6.84 18.52
C PHE A 154 -5.67 -6.25 17.13
N GLY A 155 -4.95 -5.15 16.95
CA GLY A 155 -4.93 -4.45 15.68
C GLY A 155 -3.94 -3.29 15.71
N ASN A 156 -3.89 -2.60 14.58
CA ASN A 156 -3.11 -1.37 14.45
C ASN A 156 -4.07 -0.18 14.44
N HIS A 157 -3.81 0.81 15.27
CA HIS A 157 -4.54 2.07 15.30
C HIS A 157 -3.71 3.19 14.70
N ARG A 158 -4.33 3.97 13.82
CA ARG A 158 -3.71 5.15 13.21
C ARG A 158 -4.64 6.34 13.32
N TYR A 159 -4.07 7.50 13.69
CA TYR A 159 -4.76 8.78 13.68
C TYR A 159 -3.81 9.89 13.26
N THR A 160 -4.36 11.07 12.99
CA THR A 160 -3.60 12.24 12.55
C THR A 160 -3.89 13.42 13.48
N THR A 161 -2.84 14.14 13.87
CA THR A 161 -2.92 15.38 14.63
C THR A 161 -2.37 16.54 13.82
N GLY A 162 -2.79 17.75 14.16
CA GLY A 162 -2.36 18.98 13.49
C GLY A 162 -3.10 19.21 12.17
N SER A 163 -2.78 20.31 11.50
CA SER A 163 -3.38 20.73 10.24
C SER A 163 -2.31 21.28 9.29
N GLY A 164 -2.58 21.28 8.00
CA GLY A 164 -1.69 21.82 6.97
C GLY A 164 -0.29 21.21 7.02
N LYS A 165 0.74 22.06 7.09
CA LYS A 165 2.16 21.64 7.11
C LYS A 165 2.58 20.95 8.43
N ASN A 166 1.83 21.13 9.51
CA ASN A 166 2.12 20.54 10.83
C ASN A 166 1.38 19.24 11.09
N ARG A 167 0.89 18.60 10.04
CA ARG A 167 0.18 17.32 10.11
C ARG A 167 1.14 16.19 10.48
N LYS A 168 0.83 15.49 11.61
CA LYS A 168 1.57 14.30 12.05
C LYS A 168 0.65 13.09 12.09
N THR A 169 1.12 11.96 11.59
CA THR A 169 0.42 10.68 11.66
C THR A 169 1.05 9.82 12.75
N HIS A 170 0.21 9.28 13.61
CA HIS A 170 0.59 8.38 14.70
C HIS A 170 0.04 7.00 14.41
N GLU A 171 0.83 5.96 14.64
CA GLU A 171 0.45 4.56 14.42
C GLU A 171 1.06 3.68 15.51
N TRP A 172 0.26 2.75 16.06
CA TRP A 172 0.70 1.74 17.03
C TRP A 172 -0.18 0.51 16.99
N GLY A 173 0.40 -0.62 17.45
CA GLY A 173 -0.37 -1.82 17.73
C GLY A 173 -1.00 -1.76 19.13
N TYR A 174 -2.16 -2.40 19.29
CA TYR A 174 -2.86 -2.53 20.56
C TYR A 174 -3.41 -3.95 20.76
N VAL A 175 -3.63 -4.30 22.00
CA VAL A 175 -4.24 -5.56 22.45
C VAL A 175 -5.37 -5.23 23.42
#